data_09b23e2e4477d5bb729360c13803d539
#
_entry.id   09b23e2e4477d5bb729360c13803d539
#
_cell.length_a   1.000
_cell.length_b   1.000
_cell.length_c   1.000
_cell.angle_alpha   90.00
_cell.angle_beta   90.00
_cell.angle_gamma   90.00
#
_symmetry.space_group_name_H-M   'P 1'
#
loop_
_entity.id
_entity.type
_entity.pdbx_description
1 polymer ?
#
loop_
_entity_poly.entity_id
_entity_poly.type
_entity_poly.pdbx_seq_one_letter_code
_entity_poly.pdbx_strand_id
1 'polypeptide(L)'
;RIPAARGQSTRVELRSPDPACNPYLAIGLVLAAGLDGIENRMQLSAPVNRNLFIPAEAVGLGLETLPASLEEAVEVAKGSEFLHKFLPDELSRRYYAEALRRCEALKNAADPIEYERVHYFNAI
;
A
#
# COMPACT_ATOMS: atom_id res chain seq x y z
N ARG A 1 -12.57 2.11 0.15
CA ARG A 1 -14.01 1.80 0.21
C ARG A 1 -14.71 2.65 1.25
N ILE A 2 -15.90 3.15 0.93
CA ILE A 2 -16.81 3.76 1.91
C ILE A 2 -18.02 2.84 2.03
N PRO A 3 -18.16 2.06 3.13
CA PRO A 3 -19.30 1.19 3.35
C PRO A 3 -20.62 1.97 3.43
N ALA A 4 -21.73 1.31 3.13
CA ALA A 4 -23.07 1.94 3.18
C ALA A 4 -23.55 2.22 4.63
N ALA A 5 -22.98 1.55 5.63
CA ALA A 5 -23.33 1.75 7.04
C ALA A 5 -23.08 3.21 7.48
N ARG A 6 -23.98 3.74 8.29
CA ARG A 6 -23.97 5.13 8.80
C ARG A 6 -24.08 5.15 10.32
N GLY A 7 -24.08 6.34 10.91
CA GLY A 7 -24.09 6.54 12.36
C GLY A 7 -22.75 6.11 12.96
N GLN A 8 -22.78 5.33 14.02
CA GLN A 8 -21.57 4.84 14.69
C GLN A 8 -20.71 3.90 13.82
N SER A 9 -21.26 3.37 12.73
CA SER A 9 -20.53 2.52 11.78
C SER A 9 -20.00 3.29 10.57
N THR A 10 -20.12 4.62 10.54
CA THR A 10 -19.56 5.45 9.48
C THR A 10 -18.04 5.36 9.50
N ARG A 11 -17.45 4.91 8.39
CA ARG A 11 -16.00 4.72 8.28
C ARG A 11 -15.53 4.70 6.84
N VAL A 12 -14.24 4.83 6.66
CA VAL A 12 -13.50 4.41 5.47
C VAL A 12 -12.79 3.09 5.74
N GLU A 13 -12.63 2.28 4.73
CA GLU A 13 -11.86 1.03 4.78
C GLU A 13 -10.74 1.11 3.75
N LEU A 14 -9.50 1.10 4.20
CA LEU A 14 -8.32 0.93 3.36
C LEU A 14 -7.86 -0.53 3.44
N ARG A 15 -7.75 -1.19 2.28
CA ARG A 15 -7.39 -2.60 2.17
C ARG A 15 -6.08 -2.82 1.41
N SER A 16 -5.37 -1.74 1.10
CA SER A 16 -4.11 -1.79 0.35
C SER A 16 -2.90 -2.24 1.16
N PRO A 17 -2.81 -1.93 2.48
CA PRO A 17 -1.65 -2.35 3.26
C PRO A 17 -1.53 -3.88 3.33
N ASP A 18 -0.30 -4.36 3.19
CA ASP A 18 0.04 -5.76 3.39
C ASP A 18 -0.10 -6.16 4.87
N PRO A 19 -0.57 -7.38 5.21
CA PRO A 19 -0.67 -7.85 6.60
C PRO A 19 0.67 -7.84 7.36
N ALA A 20 1.80 -8.00 6.67
CA ALA A 20 3.15 -7.94 7.24
C ALA A 20 3.74 -6.53 7.29
N CYS A 21 2.99 -5.48 6.91
CA CYS A 21 3.48 -4.11 6.98
C CYS A 21 3.69 -3.67 8.45
N ASN A 22 4.60 -2.71 8.66
CA ASN A 22 4.75 -2.07 9.95
C ASN A 22 3.49 -1.21 10.25
N PRO A 23 2.66 -1.57 11.26
CA PRO A 23 1.39 -0.89 11.53
C PRO A 23 1.58 0.58 11.94
N TYR A 24 2.67 0.92 12.60
CA TYR A 24 2.95 2.31 13.00
C TYR A 24 3.18 3.19 11.78
N LEU A 25 3.96 2.71 10.80
CA LEU A 25 4.19 3.43 9.55
C LEU A 25 2.92 3.49 8.71
N ALA A 26 2.21 2.38 8.56
CA ALA A 26 0.99 2.32 7.76
C ALA A 26 -0.10 3.24 8.30
N ILE A 27 -0.38 3.21 9.62
CA ILE A 27 -1.39 4.07 10.24
C ILE A 27 -0.96 5.53 10.18
N GLY A 28 0.31 5.84 10.47
CA GLY A 28 0.84 7.20 10.38
C GLY A 28 0.69 7.79 8.98
N LEU A 29 1.03 7.04 7.94
CA LEU A 29 0.89 7.48 6.55
C LEU A 29 -0.56 7.61 6.10
N VAL A 30 -1.46 6.75 6.57
CA VAL A 30 -2.91 6.88 6.30
C VAL A 30 -3.47 8.16 6.90
N LEU A 31 -3.09 8.48 8.13
CA LEU A 31 -3.50 9.74 8.77
C LEU A 31 -2.90 10.94 8.06
N ALA A 32 -1.62 10.89 7.72
CA ALA A 32 -0.94 11.96 6.97
C ALA A 32 -1.60 12.19 5.61
N ALA A 33 -1.93 11.13 4.86
CA ALA A 33 -2.61 11.23 3.59
C ALA A 33 -4.01 11.85 3.71
N GLY A 34 -4.74 11.48 4.77
CA GLY A 34 -6.05 12.09 5.05
C GLY A 34 -5.95 13.60 5.33
N LEU A 35 -4.98 14.01 6.15
CA LEU A 35 -4.74 15.41 6.46
C LEU A 35 -4.26 16.19 5.24
N ASP A 36 -3.32 15.64 4.48
CA ASP A 36 -2.81 16.25 3.25
C ASP A 36 -3.95 16.49 2.23
N GLY A 37 -4.85 15.51 2.09
CA GLY A 37 -6.04 15.65 1.24
C GLY A 37 -6.98 16.78 1.69
N ILE A 38 -7.16 16.95 3.00
CA ILE A 38 -7.98 18.05 3.57
C ILE A 38 -7.29 19.40 3.37
N GLU A 39 -6.01 19.50 3.73
CA GLU A 39 -5.21 20.74 3.61
C GLU A 39 -5.16 21.24 2.17
N ASN A 40 -4.93 20.33 1.21
CA ASN A 40 -4.85 20.67 -0.21
C ASN A 40 -6.22 20.69 -0.91
N ARG A 41 -7.31 20.45 -0.20
CA ARG A 41 -8.69 20.42 -0.75
C ARG A 41 -8.79 19.50 -1.96
N MET A 42 -8.16 18.34 -1.88
CA MET A 42 -8.13 17.37 -2.97
C MET A 42 -9.55 16.90 -3.32
N GLN A 43 -9.83 16.82 -4.61
CA GLN A 43 -11.11 16.32 -5.09
C GLN A 43 -11.02 14.82 -5.32
N LEU A 44 -12.04 14.09 -4.84
CA LEU A 44 -12.14 12.67 -5.11
C LEU A 44 -12.54 12.43 -6.56
N SER A 45 -12.01 11.39 -7.16
CA SER A 45 -12.52 10.85 -8.42
C SER A 45 -13.96 10.34 -8.27
N ALA A 46 -14.66 10.19 -9.38
CA ALA A 46 -16.02 9.64 -9.37
C ALA A 46 -16.05 8.25 -8.71
N PRO A 47 -17.09 7.94 -7.91
CA PRO A 47 -17.19 6.64 -7.26
C PRO A 47 -17.40 5.51 -8.28
N VAL A 48 -16.71 4.41 -8.08
CA VAL A 48 -16.85 3.19 -8.88
C VAL A 48 -17.67 2.18 -8.08
N ASN A 49 -18.91 1.94 -8.51
CA ASN A 49 -19.84 0.99 -7.88
C ASN A 49 -19.96 -0.29 -8.73
N ARG A 50 -18.84 -0.92 -9.03
CA ARG A 50 -18.76 -2.14 -9.84
C ARG A 50 -17.93 -3.20 -9.15
N ASN A 51 -18.10 -4.45 -9.53
CA ASN A 51 -17.27 -5.55 -9.09
C ASN A 51 -15.99 -5.61 -9.93
N LEU A 52 -14.91 -5.05 -9.41
CA LEU A 52 -13.60 -4.99 -10.09
C LEU A 52 -12.90 -6.35 -10.22
N PHE A 53 -13.40 -7.41 -9.56
CA PHE A 53 -12.91 -8.78 -9.76
C PHE A 53 -13.46 -9.40 -11.07
N ILE A 54 -14.44 -8.76 -11.70
CA ILE A 54 -14.94 -9.18 -13.01
C ILE A 54 -14.21 -8.35 -14.07
N PRO A 55 -13.30 -8.96 -14.88
CA PRO A 55 -12.48 -8.22 -15.84
C PRO A 55 -13.32 -7.35 -16.79
N ALA A 56 -14.46 -7.85 -17.24
CA ALA A 56 -15.37 -7.12 -18.13
C ALA A 56 -15.94 -5.84 -17.51
N GLU A 57 -16.09 -5.78 -16.19
CA GLU A 57 -16.54 -4.58 -15.47
C GLU A 57 -15.40 -3.60 -15.17
N ALA A 58 -14.16 -4.06 -15.13
CA ALA A 58 -12.98 -3.25 -14.88
C ALA A 58 -12.42 -2.59 -16.16
N VAL A 59 -12.65 -3.21 -17.32
CA VAL A 59 -12.15 -2.73 -18.61
C VAL A 59 -12.73 -1.35 -18.93
N GLY A 60 -11.86 -0.44 -19.36
CA GLY A 60 -12.24 0.91 -19.81
C GLY A 60 -12.50 1.92 -18.70
N LEU A 61 -12.32 1.56 -17.42
CA LEU A 61 -12.51 2.49 -16.30
C LEU A 61 -11.29 3.40 -16.07
N GLY A 62 -10.14 3.10 -16.69
CA GLY A 62 -8.92 3.90 -16.52
C GLY A 62 -8.41 3.95 -15.06
N LEU A 63 -8.70 2.92 -14.27
CA LEU A 63 -8.30 2.87 -12.87
C LEU A 63 -6.81 2.53 -12.74
N GLU A 64 -6.12 3.25 -11.90
CA GLU A 64 -4.77 2.89 -11.47
C GLU A 64 -4.82 1.60 -10.63
N THR A 65 -3.81 0.77 -10.79
CA THR A 65 -3.63 -0.45 -10.02
C THR A 65 -2.49 -0.30 -9.01
N LEU A 66 -2.54 -1.07 -7.94
CA LEU A 66 -1.41 -1.18 -7.03
C LEU A 66 -0.22 -1.83 -7.75
N PRO A 67 1.03 -1.54 -7.33
CA PRO A 67 2.21 -2.24 -7.83
C PRO A 67 2.06 -3.76 -7.71
N ALA A 68 2.50 -4.49 -8.72
CA ALA A 68 2.37 -5.95 -8.78
C ALA A 68 3.43 -6.70 -7.96
N SER A 69 4.49 -6.00 -7.55
CA SER A 69 5.58 -6.57 -6.76
C SER A 69 6.09 -5.59 -5.70
N LEU A 70 6.80 -6.10 -4.69
CA LEU A 70 7.45 -5.27 -3.69
C LEU A 70 8.54 -4.37 -4.30
N GLU A 71 9.26 -4.85 -5.31
CA GLU A 71 10.25 -4.04 -6.03
C GLU A 71 9.61 -2.85 -6.72
N GLU A 72 8.52 -3.09 -7.44
CA GLU A 72 7.76 -2.04 -8.12
C GLU A 72 7.18 -1.04 -7.12
N ALA A 73 6.67 -1.52 -5.98
CA ALA A 73 6.19 -0.68 -4.90
C ALA A 73 7.30 0.22 -4.32
N VAL A 74 8.51 -0.30 -4.17
CA VAL A 74 9.67 0.48 -3.72
C VAL A 74 10.04 1.57 -4.73
N GLU A 75 10.03 1.28 -6.03
CA GLU A 75 10.33 2.28 -7.06
C GLU A 75 9.27 3.40 -7.09
N VAL A 76 8.00 3.05 -6.98
CA VAL A 76 6.92 4.04 -6.85
C VAL A 76 7.11 4.89 -5.58
N ALA A 77 7.46 4.26 -4.46
CA ALA A 77 7.69 4.95 -3.18
C ALA A 77 8.86 5.93 -3.25
N LYS A 78 9.95 5.57 -3.92
CA LYS A 78 11.11 6.45 -4.12
C LYS A 78 10.78 7.72 -4.91
N GLY A 79 9.82 7.64 -5.83
CA GLY A 79 9.35 8.79 -6.62
C GLY A 79 8.23 9.60 -5.95
N SER A 80 7.79 9.22 -4.75
CA SER A 80 6.62 9.84 -4.11
C SER A 80 6.99 11.10 -3.34
N GLU A 81 6.58 12.27 -3.82
CA GLU A 81 6.71 13.54 -3.09
C GLU A 81 6.00 13.50 -1.73
N PHE A 82 4.86 12.83 -1.65
CA PHE A 82 4.14 12.61 -0.40
C PHE A 82 4.99 11.89 0.64
N LEU A 83 5.66 10.79 0.27
CA LEU A 83 6.50 10.07 1.21
C LEU A 83 7.73 10.88 1.63
N HIS A 84 8.35 11.63 0.73
CA HIS A 84 9.44 12.54 1.05
C HIS A 84 9.03 13.65 2.02
N LYS A 85 7.78 14.12 1.95
CA LYS A 85 7.24 15.11 2.87
C LYS A 85 7.02 14.56 4.29
N PHE A 86 6.58 13.31 4.43
CA PHE A 86 6.11 12.76 5.71
C PHE A 86 7.03 11.74 6.36
N LEU A 87 7.99 11.17 5.63
CA LEU A 87 8.96 10.24 6.19
C LEU A 87 10.37 10.85 6.17
N PRO A 88 11.14 10.71 7.26
CA PRO A 88 12.56 11.06 7.25
C PRO A 88 13.33 10.26 6.20
N ASP A 89 14.20 10.92 5.43
CA ASP A 89 14.98 10.31 4.36
C ASP A 89 15.79 9.09 4.83
N GLU A 90 16.35 9.15 6.02
CA GLU A 90 17.11 8.03 6.60
C GLU A 90 16.24 6.80 6.83
N LEU A 91 15.00 7.00 7.31
CA LEU A 91 14.05 5.92 7.54
C LEU A 91 13.63 5.30 6.20
N SER A 92 13.24 6.13 5.23
CA SER A 92 12.84 5.70 3.89
C SER A 92 13.95 4.89 3.22
N ARG A 93 15.17 5.39 3.24
CA ARG A 93 16.33 4.73 2.65
C ARG A 93 16.59 3.35 3.26
N ARG A 94 16.56 3.23 4.59
CA ARG A 94 16.75 1.95 5.28
C ARG A 94 15.62 0.97 4.98
N TYR A 95 14.39 1.45 4.96
CA TYR A 95 13.22 0.64 4.67
C TYR A 95 13.26 0.08 3.24
N TYR A 96 13.59 0.93 2.26
CA TYR A 96 13.71 0.51 0.85
C TYR A 96 14.88 -0.47 0.65
N ALA A 97 16.01 -0.22 1.26
CA ALA A 97 17.16 -1.12 1.17
C ALA A 97 16.84 -2.52 1.72
N GLU A 98 16.16 -2.60 2.86
CA GLU A 98 15.74 -3.87 3.44
C GLU A 98 14.68 -4.57 2.58
N ALA A 99 13.71 -3.84 2.03
CA ALA A 99 12.71 -4.40 1.14
C ALA A 99 13.36 -5.02 -0.11
N LEU A 100 14.27 -4.31 -0.77
CA LEU A 100 14.98 -4.82 -1.94
C LEU A 100 15.88 -6.02 -1.60
N ARG A 101 16.55 -6.00 -0.45
CA ARG A 101 17.33 -7.15 0.03
C ARG A 101 16.47 -8.41 0.20
N ARG A 102 15.24 -8.25 0.71
CA ARG A 102 14.28 -9.37 0.83
C ARG A 102 13.81 -9.87 -0.53
N CYS A 103 13.54 -8.97 -1.48
CA CYS A 103 13.19 -9.36 -2.84
C CYS A 103 14.31 -10.20 -3.49
N GLU A 104 15.56 -9.78 -3.34
CA GLU A 104 16.70 -10.51 -3.87
C GLU A 104 16.89 -11.87 -3.19
N ALA A 105 16.75 -11.92 -1.87
CA ALA A 105 16.83 -13.16 -1.11
C ALA A 105 15.75 -14.16 -1.51
N LEU A 106 14.51 -13.70 -1.74
CA LEU A 106 13.41 -14.53 -2.22
C LEU A 106 13.68 -15.09 -3.62
N LYS A 107 14.20 -14.26 -4.54
CA LYS A 107 14.56 -14.69 -5.90
C LYS A 107 15.63 -15.80 -5.91
N ASN A 108 16.55 -15.74 -4.96
CA ASN A 108 17.64 -16.70 -4.82
C ASN A 108 17.32 -17.90 -3.90
N ALA A 109 16.13 -17.92 -3.30
CA ALA A 109 15.70 -19.01 -2.43
C ALA A 109 15.47 -20.31 -3.21
N ALA A 110 15.98 -21.43 -2.70
CA ALA A 110 15.75 -22.76 -3.30
C ALA A 110 14.26 -23.16 -3.23
N ASP A 111 13.57 -22.74 -2.16
CA ASP A 111 12.12 -22.86 -2.00
C ASP A 111 11.55 -21.50 -1.59
N PRO A 112 10.97 -20.74 -2.52
CA PRO A 112 10.38 -19.44 -2.23
C PRO A 112 9.24 -19.49 -1.21
N ILE A 113 8.41 -20.54 -1.22
CA ILE A 113 7.27 -20.69 -0.31
C ILE A 113 7.76 -20.88 1.12
N GLU A 114 8.77 -21.75 1.30
CA GLU A 114 9.37 -21.95 2.62
C GLU A 114 10.10 -20.70 3.09
N TYR A 115 10.77 -19.98 2.19
CA TYR A 115 11.37 -18.68 2.53
C TYR A 115 10.34 -17.71 3.08
N GLU A 116 9.21 -17.53 2.41
CA GLU A 116 8.13 -16.66 2.86
C GLU A 116 7.55 -17.12 4.19
N ARG A 117 7.30 -18.42 4.35
CA ARG A 117 6.79 -18.99 5.58
C ARG A 117 7.68 -18.68 6.79
N VAL A 118 8.98 -18.87 6.65
CA VAL A 118 9.94 -18.63 7.73
C VAL A 118 10.09 -17.15 8.07
N HIS A 119 10.10 -16.27 7.06
CA HIS A 119 10.43 -14.86 7.23
C HIS A 119 9.22 -13.98 7.55
N TYR A 120 8.00 -14.42 7.22
CA TYR A 120 6.79 -13.63 7.45
C TYR A 120 5.87 -14.25 8.50
N PHE A 121 5.60 -15.55 8.46
CA PHE A 121 4.69 -16.17 9.42
C PHE A 121 5.28 -16.30 10.83
N ASN A 122 6.58 -16.40 10.95
CA ASN A 122 7.27 -16.52 12.23
C ASN A 122 7.80 -15.17 12.79
N ALA A 123 7.58 -14.09 12.05
CA ALA A 123 8.08 -12.75 12.40
C ALA A 123 7.00 -11.81 12.99
N ILE A 124 5.77 -12.31 13.13
CA ILE A 124 4.62 -11.56 13.67
C ILE A 124 4.33 -12.03 15.09
#